data_c1c8d598a0a7b0fbcc81e7bfee234c0e
#
_entry.id   c1c8d598a0a7b0fbcc81e7bfee234c0e
#
_cell.length_a   1.000
_cell.length_b   1.000
_cell.length_c   1.000
_cell.angle_alpha   90.00
_cell.angle_beta   90.00
_cell.angle_gamma   90.00
#
_symmetry.space_group_name_H-M   'P 1'
#
loop_
_entity.id
_entity.type
_entity.pdbx_description
1 polymer ?
#
loop_
_entity_poly.entity_id
_entity_poly.type
_entity_poly.pdbx_seq_one_letter_code
_entity_poly.pdbx_strand_id
1 'polypeptide(L)'
;MKARRIIGGTWICACIFCACGGGQKQSTNNEGSKKELERIENFSVDVTEDYAQIYENSSCRAVSAKINGADCMLAYSDKLHCIDVIDLTNKRPLKQIQLVKEGPHGVLGVEGIFFYDNTFVLKGNVYLYRVDWDGHVVSKWNFNDYISGFGLRFPDQHAIFNMYTYLGFDAEEGLVALPVYKYKKENGQYPAKVVIVSCKDWRVEEVEIAYPEELKKPEWLGNLGLVQALPHGQKLIYNFPASANIYVYDRLTQETRTYTIESEYMEPFSLPEQDMSGVESGMGDTGLNKGLYMPIRYDVLHKAFWRIQAKPSERGIFERDFTVSRISPDFKLIGEYDIPDAKKKSVSCFSILFTEDTVLFPYMGGEYIGENNMAFYGLKL
;
A
#
# COMPACT_ATOMS: atom_id res chain seq x y z
N MET A 1 -30.79 58.91 -50.14
CA MET A 1 -30.53 59.89 -49.02
C MET A 1 -30.47 59.15 -47.71
N LYS A 2 -29.41 59.41 -46.93
CA LYS A 2 -29.21 59.14 -45.47
C LYS A 2 -29.14 57.67 -45.05
N ALA A 3 -28.26 57.18 -44.19
CA ALA A 3 -27.03 57.68 -43.59
C ALA A 3 -26.40 56.44 -42.90
N ARG A 4 -25.08 56.34 -42.96
CA ARG A 4 -24.25 55.36 -42.26
C ARG A 4 -24.34 55.47 -40.74
N ARG A 5 -24.40 54.36 -40.03
CA ARG A 5 -23.83 54.28 -38.67
C ARG A 5 -23.01 53.01 -38.52
N ILE A 6 -21.73 53.21 -38.32
CA ILE A 6 -20.71 52.23 -37.91
C ILE A 6 -20.87 52.06 -36.42
N ILE A 7 -20.99 50.81 -35.94
CA ILE A 7 -20.83 50.48 -34.52
C ILE A 7 -19.68 49.50 -34.46
N GLY A 8 -18.57 49.99 -33.88
CA GLY A 8 -17.36 49.21 -33.63
C GLY A 8 -17.64 48.14 -32.57
N GLY A 9 -17.36 46.91 -32.91
CA GLY A 9 -17.33 45.78 -31.95
C GLY A 9 -15.91 45.62 -31.47
N THR A 10 -15.70 45.88 -30.19
CA THR A 10 -14.45 45.63 -29.47
C THR A 10 -14.31 44.12 -29.30
N TRP A 11 -13.32 43.54 -29.94
CA TRP A 11 -12.92 42.16 -29.71
C TRP A 11 -12.15 42.08 -28.38
N ILE A 12 -12.78 41.50 -27.36
CA ILE A 12 -12.06 41.13 -26.14
C ILE A 12 -11.39 39.77 -26.42
N CYS A 13 -10.09 39.82 -26.65
CA CYS A 13 -9.26 38.60 -26.58
C CYS A 13 -9.26 38.08 -25.15
N ALA A 14 -10.01 37.04 -24.91
CA ALA A 14 -9.86 36.23 -23.71
C ALA A 14 -8.57 35.41 -23.85
N CYS A 15 -7.50 35.86 -23.23
CA CYS A 15 -6.31 35.07 -23.03
C CYS A 15 -6.66 33.95 -22.06
N ILE A 16 -6.87 32.73 -22.57
CA ILE A 16 -6.92 31.53 -21.77
C ILE A 16 -5.49 31.28 -21.29
N PHE A 17 -5.21 31.68 -20.05
CA PHE A 17 -4.03 31.20 -19.34
C PHE A 17 -4.23 29.72 -19.04
N CYS A 18 -3.62 28.86 -19.83
CA CYS A 18 -3.32 27.50 -19.41
C CYS A 18 -2.36 27.60 -18.22
N ALA A 19 -2.88 27.58 -17.02
CA ALA A 19 -2.07 27.36 -15.83
C ALA A 19 -1.59 25.90 -15.87
N CYS A 20 -0.40 25.68 -16.43
CA CYS A 20 0.39 24.49 -16.12
C CYS A 20 0.65 24.54 -14.61
N GLY A 21 -0.07 23.71 -13.85
CA GLY A 21 0.15 23.53 -12.43
C GLY A 21 1.55 22.95 -12.21
N GLY A 22 2.54 23.82 -12.04
CA GLY A 22 3.86 23.44 -11.54
C GLY A 22 3.72 23.04 -10.09
N GLY A 23 3.78 21.71 -9.81
CA GLY A 23 3.81 21.20 -8.46
C GLY A 23 4.95 21.88 -7.69
N GLN A 24 4.62 22.59 -6.62
CA GLN A 24 5.62 23.14 -5.71
C GLN A 24 6.35 21.99 -5.01
N LYS A 25 7.61 21.76 -5.33
CA LYS A 25 8.50 20.88 -4.57
C LYS A 25 8.79 21.55 -3.23
N GLN A 26 8.22 21.07 -2.15
CA GLN A 26 8.66 21.41 -0.80
C GLN A 26 9.75 20.44 -0.37
N SER A 27 11.00 20.89 -0.39
CA SER A 27 12.10 20.20 0.27
C SER A 27 12.00 20.47 1.77
N THR A 28 11.80 19.43 2.56
CA THR A 28 11.80 19.52 4.03
C THR A 28 13.21 19.22 4.53
N ASN A 29 13.97 20.26 4.84
CA ASN A 29 15.24 20.11 5.56
C ASN A 29 14.92 19.61 6.99
N ASN A 30 15.43 18.43 7.35
CA ASN A 30 15.29 17.84 8.65
C ASN A 30 16.36 18.31 9.61
N GLU A 31 16.06 19.31 10.43
CA GLU A 31 16.78 19.59 11.68
C GLU A 31 15.90 19.19 12.88
N GLY A 32 15.64 17.91 13.04
CA GLY A 32 15.01 17.36 14.23
C GLY A 32 15.91 16.29 14.83
N SER A 33 16.22 16.39 16.12
CA SER A 33 16.91 15.33 16.83
C SER A 33 16.12 14.05 16.69
N LYS A 34 16.68 13.04 16.03
CA LYS A 34 16.08 11.71 15.90
C LYS A 34 15.87 11.13 17.29
N LYS A 35 14.63 10.99 17.69
CA LYS A 35 14.30 10.27 18.91
C LYS A 35 14.48 8.79 18.62
N GLU A 36 15.43 8.16 19.25
CA GLU A 36 15.62 6.72 19.18
C GLU A 36 14.44 6.04 19.86
N LEU A 37 13.79 5.09 19.18
CA LEU A 37 12.71 4.29 19.77
C LEU A 37 13.31 3.07 20.45
N GLU A 38 12.75 2.70 21.61
CA GLU A 38 13.12 1.47 22.31
C GLU A 38 12.73 0.25 21.47
N ARG A 39 13.65 -0.70 21.34
CA ARG A 39 13.45 -1.94 20.60
C ARG A 39 12.84 -3.02 21.48
N ILE A 40 11.84 -3.72 20.98
CA ILE A 40 11.22 -4.87 21.63
C ILE A 40 11.59 -6.10 20.80
N GLU A 41 12.53 -6.90 21.25
CA GLU A 41 13.03 -8.05 20.48
C GLU A 41 12.15 -9.30 20.57
N ASN A 42 11.33 -9.41 21.61
CA ASN A 42 10.60 -10.64 21.94
C ASN A 42 9.11 -10.37 22.25
N PHE A 43 8.42 -9.64 21.38
CA PHE A 43 6.97 -9.62 21.46
C PHE A 43 6.45 -10.93 20.86
N SER A 44 5.70 -11.70 21.63
CA SER A 44 5.13 -12.97 21.17
C SER A 44 3.68 -13.12 21.61
N VAL A 45 2.94 -13.88 20.82
CA VAL A 45 1.56 -14.28 21.09
C VAL A 45 1.49 -15.78 21.05
N ASP A 46 0.97 -16.39 22.11
CA ASP A 46 0.76 -17.82 22.18
C ASP A 46 -0.43 -18.19 21.30
N VAL A 47 -0.21 -19.11 20.37
CA VAL A 47 -1.21 -19.60 19.41
C VAL A 47 -1.17 -21.12 19.35
N THR A 48 -2.19 -21.72 18.77
CA THR A 48 -2.14 -23.17 18.43
C THR A 48 -1.43 -23.37 17.09
N GLU A 49 -1.02 -24.59 16.77
CA GLU A 49 -0.39 -24.94 15.48
C GLU A 49 -1.18 -24.45 14.26
N ASP A 50 -2.52 -24.44 14.35
CA ASP A 50 -3.38 -23.98 13.27
C ASP A 50 -3.21 -22.49 12.95
N TYR A 51 -2.89 -21.65 13.95
CA TYR A 51 -2.61 -20.24 13.77
C TYR A 51 -1.16 -19.98 13.29
N ALA A 52 -0.19 -20.75 13.75
CA ALA A 52 1.21 -20.57 13.43
C ALA A 52 1.54 -20.76 11.95
N GLN A 53 0.78 -21.61 11.25
CA GLN A 53 1.02 -21.95 9.84
C GLN A 53 0.76 -20.81 8.85
N ILE A 54 0.18 -19.69 9.28
CA ILE A 54 -0.03 -18.49 8.47
C ILE A 54 1.28 -17.93 7.91
N TYR A 55 2.40 -18.14 8.61
CA TYR A 55 3.68 -17.49 8.30
C TYR A 55 4.60 -18.29 7.38
N GLU A 56 4.32 -19.55 7.13
CA GLU A 56 5.11 -20.37 6.19
C GLU A 56 4.90 -19.95 4.73
N ASN A 57 3.78 -19.33 4.43
CA ASN A 57 3.49 -18.81 3.09
C ASN A 57 3.62 -17.30 3.08
N SER A 58 4.62 -16.79 2.42
CA SER A 58 5.06 -15.40 2.26
C SER A 58 3.99 -14.36 1.84
N SER A 59 2.74 -14.75 1.71
CA SER A 59 1.61 -13.90 1.36
C SER A 59 0.85 -13.36 2.57
N CYS A 60 1.32 -13.57 3.80
CA CYS A 60 0.63 -13.09 5.00
C CYS A 60 0.53 -11.58 5.03
N ARG A 61 -0.63 -11.12 4.70
CA ARG A 61 -1.04 -9.72 4.77
C ARG A 61 -1.77 -9.52 6.07
N ALA A 62 -0.99 -9.41 7.14
CA ALA A 62 -1.53 -9.05 8.43
C ALA A 62 -1.77 -7.55 8.47
N VAL A 63 -2.89 -7.15 9.03
CA VAL A 63 -3.27 -5.74 9.22
C VAL A 63 -3.75 -5.53 10.65
N SER A 64 -3.56 -4.31 11.14
CA SER A 64 -4.12 -3.90 12.42
C SER A 64 -5.59 -3.56 12.31
N ALA A 65 -6.32 -3.88 13.37
CA ALA A 65 -7.71 -3.46 13.56
C ALA A 65 -7.97 -3.21 15.04
N LYS A 66 -8.84 -2.25 15.35
CA LYS A 66 -9.37 -2.10 16.70
C LYS A 66 -10.71 -2.80 16.80
N ILE A 67 -10.80 -3.83 17.66
CA ILE A 67 -11.97 -4.69 17.80
C ILE A 67 -12.36 -4.74 19.26
N ASN A 68 -13.56 -4.26 19.59
CA ASN A 68 -14.06 -4.18 20.98
C ASN A 68 -13.08 -3.51 21.96
N GLY A 69 -12.33 -2.52 21.47
CA GLY A 69 -11.34 -1.79 22.26
C GLY A 69 -9.94 -2.42 22.32
N ALA A 70 -9.77 -3.65 21.88
CA ALA A 70 -8.47 -4.31 21.81
C ALA A 70 -7.77 -4.02 20.47
N ASP A 71 -6.44 -3.91 20.51
CA ASP A 71 -5.61 -3.86 19.31
C ASP A 71 -5.44 -5.27 18.79
N CYS A 72 -5.90 -5.51 17.57
CA CYS A 72 -5.93 -6.84 16.97
C CYS A 72 -5.10 -6.89 15.69
N MET A 73 -4.57 -8.06 15.41
CA MET A 73 -4.08 -8.46 14.11
C MET A 73 -5.17 -9.26 13.40
N LEU A 74 -5.41 -8.93 12.15
CA LEU A 74 -6.18 -9.74 11.21
C LEU A 74 -5.23 -10.36 10.22
N ALA A 75 -5.35 -11.65 9.98
CA ALA A 75 -4.62 -12.35 8.96
C ALA A 75 -5.50 -13.39 8.27
N TYR A 76 -5.19 -13.69 7.01
CA TYR A 76 -5.89 -14.73 6.26
C TYR A 76 -5.00 -15.95 6.10
N SER A 77 -5.53 -17.11 6.43
CA SER A 77 -4.89 -18.41 6.22
C SER A 77 -5.40 -19.06 4.94
N ASP A 78 -4.55 -19.16 3.92
CA ASP A 78 -4.88 -19.88 2.67
C ASP A 78 -5.12 -21.36 2.92
N LYS A 79 -4.32 -21.98 3.78
CA LYS A 79 -4.40 -23.40 4.09
C LYS A 79 -5.72 -23.78 4.74
N LEU A 80 -6.14 -23.02 5.72
CA LEU A 80 -7.37 -23.27 6.48
C LEU A 80 -8.58 -22.54 5.87
N HIS A 81 -8.34 -21.60 4.96
CA HIS A 81 -9.36 -20.74 4.37
C HIS A 81 -10.18 -20.00 5.41
N CYS A 82 -9.50 -19.36 6.33
CA CYS A 82 -10.12 -18.66 7.45
C CYS A 82 -9.45 -17.30 7.69
N ILE A 83 -10.14 -16.46 8.46
CA ILE A 83 -9.61 -15.22 9.00
C ILE A 83 -9.22 -15.46 10.44
N ASP A 84 -7.98 -15.22 10.77
CA ASP A 84 -7.50 -15.21 12.16
C ASP A 84 -7.62 -13.83 12.76
N VAL A 85 -8.26 -13.73 13.90
CA VAL A 85 -8.36 -12.53 14.72
C VAL A 85 -7.55 -12.75 16.00
N ILE A 86 -6.49 -11.99 16.15
CA ILE A 86 -5.54 -12.15 17.27
C ILE A 86 -5.48 -10.86 18.06
N ASP A 87 -5.74 -10.96 19.35
CA ASP A 87 -5.65 -9.87 20.31
C ASP A 87 -4.18 -9.64 20.68
N LEU A 88 -3.60 -8.57 20.17
CA LEU A 88 -2.22 -8.18 20.46
C LEU A 88 -2.08 -7.56 21.86
N THR A 89 -3.15 -6.95 22.40
CA THR A 89 -3.14 -6.35 23.72
C THR A 89 -3.02 -7.44 24.80
N ASN A 90 -3.83 -8.49 24.69
CA ASN A 90 -3.83 -9.61 25.63
C ASN A 90 -2.98 -10.80 25.18
N LYS A 91 -2.31 -10.69 24.03
CA LYS A 91 -1.39 -11.69 23.45
C LYS A 91 -2.02 -13.07 23.29
N ARG A 92 -3.21 -13.13 22.73
CA ARG A 92 -3.95 -14.38 22.55
C ARG A 92 -4.83 -14.38 21.30
N PRO A 93 -5.14 -15.56 20.72
CA PRO A 93 -6.17 -15.68 19.71
C PRO A 93 -7.54 -15.26 20.26
N LEU A 94 -8.32 -14.53 19.47
CA LEU A 94 -9.71 -14.18 19.78
C LEU A 94 -10.68 -15.11 19.09
N LYS A 95 -10.56 -15.24 17.77
CA LYS A 95 -11.48 -16.04 16.96
C LYS A 95 -10.81 -16.42 15.65
N GLN A 96 -11.14 -17.59 15.16
CA GLN A 96 -10.90 -18.02 13.80
C GLN A 96 -12.23 -18.06 13.07
N ILE A 97 -12.34 -17.36 11.94
CA ILE A 97 -13.57 -17.22 11.17
C ILE A 97 -13.42 -18.04 9.91
N GLN A 98 -14.11 -19.19 9.88
CA GLN A 98 -14.07 -20.08 8.74
C GLN A 98 -14.83 -19.47 7.56
N LEU A 99 -14.19 -19.37 6.40
CA LEU A 99 -14.79 -18.91 5.16
C LEU A 99 -15.34 -20.10 4.35
N VAL A 100 -16.39 -19.84 3.59
CA VAL A 100 -16.95 -20.82 2.67
C VAL A 100 -16.24 -20.74 1.33
N LYS A 101 -15.81 -21.87 0.75
CA LYS A 101 -15.11 -21.90 -0.55
C LYS A 101 -16.06 -21.82 -1.74
N GLU A 102 -17.27 -22.34 -1.62
CA GLU A 102 -18.21 -22.52 -2.73
C GLU A 102 -19.59 -21.99 -2.39
N GLY A 103 -20.43 -21.85 -3.42
CA GLY A 103 -21.81 -21.39 -3.28
C GLY A 103 -21.98 -19.87 -3.16
N PRO A 104 -23.18 -19.39 -2.79
CA PRO A 104 -23.49 -17.95 -2.76
C PRO A 104 -22.62 -17.12 -1.80
N HIS A 105 -22.16 -17.75 -0.72
CA HIS A 105 -21.28 -17.19 0.30
C HIS A 105 -19.80 -17.56 0.08
N GLY A 106 -19.47 -18.16 -1.08
CA GLY A 106 -18.09 -18.53 -1.40
C GLY A 106 -17.19 -17.31 -1.56
N VAL A 107 -16.03 -17.35 -0.89
CA VAL A 107 -14.95 -16.38 -0.99
C VAL A 107 -13.78 -17.06 -1.71
N LEU A 108 -13.33 -16.45 -2.81
CA LEU A 108 -12.24 -17.01 -3.63
C LEU A 108 -11.01 -16.12 -3.56
N GLY A 109 -9.87 -16.70 -3.21
CA GLY A 109 -8.55 -16.11 -3.31
C GLY A 109 -8.44 -14.78 -2.58
N VAL A 110 -8.18 -14.80 -1.27
CA VAL A 110 -8.06 -13.57 -0.49
C VAL A 110 -6.67 -12.99 -0.64
N GLU A 111 -6.59 -11.77 -1.17
CA GLU A 111 -5.34 -11.02 -1.38
C GLU A 111 -5.14 -9.88 -0.41
N GLY A 112 -6.19 -9.46 0.28
CA GLY A 112 -6.15 -8.39 1.27
C GLY A 112 -7.34 -8.45 2.20
N ILE A 113 -7.14 -7.92 3.41
CA ILE A 113 -8.14 -7.91 4.48
C ILE A 113 -8.06 -6.60 5.26
N PHE A 114 -9.19 -6.11 5.72
CA PHE A 114 -9.28 -5.08 6.76
C PHE A 114 -10.65 -5.15 7.46
N PHE A 115 -10.79 -4.42 8.57
CA PHE A 115 -12.01 -4.39 9.35
C PHE A 115 -12.72 -3.05 9.19
N TYR A 116 -14.00 -3.10 8.90
CA TYR A 116 -14.84 -1.91 8.73
C TYR A 116 -16.28 -2.20 9.13
N ASP A 117 -16.89 -1.30 9.91
CA ASP A 117 -18.30 -1.35 10.27
C ASP A 117 -18.73 -2.74 10.78
N ASN A 118 -17.97 -3.26 11.75
CA ASN A 118 -18.16 -4.58 12.35
C ASN A 118 -18.18 -5.77 11.36
N THR A 119 -17.57 -5.61 10.20
CA THR A 119 -17.42 -6.66 9.17
C THR A 119 -15.97 -6.74 8.69
N PHE A 120 -15.61 -7.89 8.11
CA PHE A 120 -14.33 -8.06 7.43
C PHE A 120 -14.50 -7.72 5.95
N VAL A 121 -13.68 -6.82 5.45
CA VAL A 121 -13.62 -6.53 4.02
C VAL A 121 -12.46 -7.31 3.43
N LEU A 122 -12.76 -8.13 2.43
CA LEU A 122 -11.78 -8.99 1.77
C LEU A 122 -11.66 -8.60 0.31
N LYS A 123 -10.44 -8.43 -0.18
CA LYS A 123 -10.17 -8.42 -1.62
C LYS A 123 -9.85 -9.83 -2.06
N GLY A 124 -10.74 -10.41 -2.84
CA GLY A 124 -10.50 -11.66 -3.54
C GLY A 124 -9.99 -11.43 -4.97
N ASN A 125 -9.95 -12.50 -5.77
CA ASN A 125 -9.47 -12.45 -7.15
C ASN A 125 -10.39 -11.63 -8.08
N VAL A 126 -11.69 -11.61 -7.80
CA VAL A 126 -12.72 -11.02 -8.68
C VAL A 126 -13.63 -10.05 -7.94
N TYR A 127 -13.78 -10.25 -6.65
CA TYR A 127 -14.73 -9.52 -5.83
C TYR A 127 -14.05 -8.83 -4.64
N LEU A 128 -14.60 -7.66 -4.28
CA LEU A 128 -14.53 -7.18 -2.91
C LEU A 128 -15.72 -7.79 -2.16
N TYR A 129 -15.47 -8.34 -0.99
CA TYR A 129 -16.49 -8.97 -0.15
C TYR A 129 -16.60 -8.22 1.18
N ARG A 130 -17.81 -8.12 1.72
CA ARG A 130 -18.03 -7.88 3.15
C ARG A 130 -18.49 -9.20 3.77
N VAL A 131 -17.83 -9.58 4.84
CA VAL A 131 -18.06 -10.86 5.54
C VAL A 131 -18.34 -10.58 7.00
N ASP A 132 -19.31 -11.26 7.57
CA ASP A 132 -19.66 -11.18 8.98
C ASP A 132 -18.75 -12.05 9.86
N TRP A 133 -19.02 -12.02 11.17
CA TRP A 133 -18.29 -12.79 12.16
C TRP A 133 -18.54 -14.32 12.11
N ASP A 134 -19.50 -14.77 11.34
CA ASP A 134 -19.80 -16.18 11.10
C ASP A 134 -19.25 -16.69 9.75
N GLY A 135 -18.52 -15.82 9.04
CA GLY A 135 -17.89 -16.14 7.76
C GLY A 135 -18.84 -16.05 6.56
N HIS A 136 -20.03 -15.48 6.74
CA HIS A 136 -20.99 -15.33 5.66
C HIS A 136 -20.75 -14.03 4.88
N VAL A 137 -20.83 -14.12 3.56
CA VAL A 137 -20.80 -12.95 2.70
C VAL A 137 -22.08 -12.16 2.85
N VAL A 138 -21.99 -10.96 3.43
CA VAL A 138 -23.09 -10.00 3.61
C VAL A 138 -23.36 -9.25 2.32
N SER A 139 -22.31 -8.83 1.63
CA SER A 139 -22.39 -8.18 0.32
C SER A 139 -21.09 -8.37 -0.45
N LYS A 140 -21.14 -8.21 -1.77
CA LYS A 140 -19.96 -8.29 -2.63
C LYS A 140 -20.10 -7.40 -3.86
N TRP A 141 -19.00 -6.93 -4.38
CA TRP A 141 -18.90 -6.14 -5.60
C TRP A 141 -17.90 -6.75 -6.58
N ASN A 142 -18.34 -6.97 -7.83
CA ASN A 142 -17.49 -7.51 -8.88
C ASN A 142 -16.64 -6.40 -9.50
N PHE A 143 -15.41 -6.27 -9.06
CA PHE A 143 -14.48 -5.29 -9.62
C PHE A 143 -13.93 -5.71 -10.99
N ASN A 144 -13.91 -7.00 -11.28
CA ASN A 144 -13.40 -7.48 -12.56
C ASN A 144 -14.29 -7.08 -13.74
N ASP A 145 -15.62 -7.15 -13.56
CA ASP A 145 -16.58 -6.67 -14.58
C ASP A 145 -16.43 -5.15 -14.80
N TYR A 146 -16.24 -4.41 -13.71
CA TYR A 146 -16.00 -2.98 -13.78
C TYR A 146 -14.72 -2.66 -14.56
N ILE A 147 -13.60 -3.25 -14.19
CA ILE A 147 -12.29 -2.98 -14.79
C ILE A 147 -12.26 -3.40 -16.27
N SER A 148 -12.80 -4.58 -16.57
CA SER A 148 -12.84 -5.12 -17.94
C SER A 148 -13.68 -4.26 -18.87
N GLY A 149 -14.79 -3.72 -18.35
CA GLY A 149 -15.69 -2.81 -19.10
C GLY A 149 -14.97 -1.52 -19.54
N PHE A 150 -13.94 -1.10 -18.84
CA PHE A 150 -13.13 0.10 -19.17
C PHE A 150 -11.81 -0.22 -19.86
N GLY A 151 -11.56 -1.47 -20.22
CA GLY A 151 -10.28 -1.89 -20.82
C GLY A 151 -9.09 -1.72 -19.89
N LEU A 152 -9.34 -1.87 -18.59
CA LEU A 152 -8.34 -1.81 -17.54
C LEU A 152 -7.94 -3.23 -17.10
N ARG A 153 -6.79 -3.33 -16.44
CA ARG A 153 -6.33 -4.58 -15.81
C ARG A 153 -5.65 -4.29 -14.48
N PHE A 154 -5.59 -5.27 -13.61
CA PHE A 154 -4.63 -5.27 -12.52
C PHE A 154 -3.22 -5.53 -13.07
N PRO A 155 -2.17 -5.09 -12.36
CA PRO A 155 -0.82 -5.53 -12.66
C PRO A 155 -0.77 -7.05 -12.58
N ASP A 156 0.01 -7.68 -13.47
CA ASP A 156 0.12 -9.14 -13.55
C ASP A 156 0.46 -9.75 -12.19
N GLN A 157 -0.42 -10.61 -11.70
CA GLN A 157 -0.31 -11.24 -10.39
C GLN A 157 0.83 -12.27 -10.31
N HIS A 158 1.38 -12.68 -11.46
CA HIS A 158 2.47 -13.66 -11.55
C HIS A 158 3.86 -13.08 -11.32
N ALA A 159 4.01 -11.75 -11.29
CA ALA A 159 5.26 -11.21 -10.82
C ALA A 159 5.41 -11.57 -9.34
N ILE A 160 6.56 -12.10 -8.96
CA ILE A 160 7.04 -12.35 -7.58
C ILE A 160 6.81 -11.14 -6.65
N PHE A 161 6.30 -10.11 -7.17
CA PHE A 161 6.11 -8.78 -6.66
C PHE A 161 4.65 -8.39 -6.39
N ASN A 162 3.79 -9.32 -6.05
CA ASN A 162 2.56 -9.02 -5.30
C ASN A 162 2.84 -8.16 -4.04
N MET A 163 4.12 -8.09 -3.68
CA MET A 163 4.70 -7.20 -2.69
C MET A 163 4.41 -5.73 -2.96
N TYR A 164 4.35 -5.33 -4.22
CA TYR A 164 4.18 -3.93 -4.63
C TYR A 164 2.72 -3.53 -4.86
N THR A 165 1.83 -4.49 -5.03
CA THR A 165 0.40 -4.24 -5.20
C THR A 165 -0.33 -4.31 -3.88
N TYR A 166 0.09 -3.50 -2.93
CA TYR A 166 -0.61 -3.39 -1.67
C TYR A 166 -2.01 -2.83 -1.86
N LEU A 167 -2.97 -3.50 -1.25
CA LEU A 167 -4.30 -2.96 -1.10
C LEU A 167 -4.26 -1.82 -0.08
N GLY A 168 -4.38 -0.59 -0.55
CA GLY A 168 -4.58 0.55 0.32
C GLY A 168 -6.03 0.61 0.77
N PHE A 169 -6.23 0.82 2.05
CA PHE A 169 -7.57 1.01 2.61
C PHE A 169 -7.58 2.06 3.71
N ASP A 170 -8.71 2.73 3.83
CA ASP A 170 -9.06 3.60 4.94
C ASP A 170 -10.14 2.89 5.75
N ALA A 171 -9.77 2.37 6.92
CA ALA A 171 -10.67 1.62 7.77
C ALA A 171 -11.71 2.52 8.47
N GLU A 172 -11.44 3.82 8.63
CA GLU A 172 -12.37 4.77 9.24
C GLU A 172 -13.51 5.14 8.27
N GLU A 173 -13.17 5.37 7.00
CA GLU A 173 -14.13 5.75 5.96
C GLU A 173 -14.65 4.54 5.15
N GLY A 174 -14.08 3.37 5.34
CA GLY A 174 -14.41 2.16 4.57
C GLY A 174 -14.08 2.27 3.09
N LEU A 175 -12.94 2.86 2.77
CA LEU A 175 -12.49 3.05 1.40
C LEU A 175 -11.39 2.06 1.04
N VAL A 176 -11.42 1.56 -0.20
CA VAL A 176 -10.39 0.71 -0.79
C VAL A 176 -9.83 1.40 -2.02
N ALA A 177 -8.51 1.44 -2.17
CA ALA A 177 -7.84 1.90 -3.37
C ALA A 177 -7.33 0.72 -4.19
N LEU A 178 -7.75 0.64 -5.44
CA LEU A 178 -7.38 -0.39 -6.39
C LEU A 178 -6.59 0.25 -7.56
N PRO A 179 -5.25 0.19 -7.57
CA PRO A 179 -4.47 0.60 -8.74
C PRO A 179 -4.76 -0.31 -9.92
N VAL A 180 -5.09 0.28 -11.07
CA VAL A 180 -5.40 -0.41 -12.32
C VAL A 180 -4.69 0.26 -13.49
N TYR A 181 -4.46 -0.49 -14.57
CA TYR A 181 -3.64 -0.06 -15.69
C TYR A 181 -4.35 -0.33 -17.00
N LYS A 182 -4.16 0.54 -18.00
CA LYS A 182 -4.62 0.25 -19.37
C LYS A 182 -3.83 -0.91 -19.98
N TYR A 183 -4.47 -1.65 -20.86
CA TYR A 183 -3.80 -2.76 -21.57
C TYR A 183 -2.72 -2.28 -22.56
N LYS A 184 -2.86 -1.07 -23.09
CA LYS A 184 -1.93 -0.52 -24.08
C LYS A 184 -1.01 0.50 -23.43
N LYS A 185 0.28 0.40 -23.76
CA LYS A 185 1.26 1.42 -23.40
C LYS A 185 0.98 2.72 -24.16
N GLU A 186 1.13 3.83 -23.47
CA GLU A 186 1.15 5.17 -24.01
C GLU A 186 2.49 5.80 -23.60
N ASN A 187 3.27 6.25 -24.57
CA ASN A 187 4.62 6.80 -24.31
C ASN A 187 5.54 5.85 -23.50
N GLY A 188 5.51 4.56 -23.83
CA GLY A 188 6.33 3.54 -23.15
C GLY A 188 5.80 3.02 -21.81
N GLN A 189 4.77 3.62 -21.24
CA GLN A 189 4.18 3.26 -19.95
C GLN A 189 2.73 2.83 -20.07
N TYR A 190 2.28 2.04 -19.11
CA TYR A 190 0.85 1.72 -18.97
C TYR A 190 0.18 2.84 -18.18
N PRO A 191 -0.74 3.62 -18.78
CA PRO A 191 -1.50 4.61 -18.03
C PRO A 191 -2.18 3.97 -16.82
N ALA A 192 -2.00 4.58 -15.67
CA ALA A 192 -2.53 4.09 -14.40
C ALA A 192 -3.70 4.94 -13.92
N LYS A 193 -4.65 4.28 -13.29
CA LYS A 193 -5.71 4.88 -12.49
C LYS A 193 -5.72 4.26 -11.11
N VAL A 194 -6.24 4.98 -10.14
CA VAL A 194 -6.66 4.40 -8.87
C VAL A 194 -8.17 4.45 -8.81
N VAL A 195 -8.77 3.28 -8.67
CA VAL A 195 -10.22 3.11 -8.44
C VAL A 195 -10.43 3.08 -6.94
N ILE A 196 -11.12 4.09 -6.40
CA ILE A 196 -11.47 4.16 -4.98
C ILE A 196 -12.90 3.64 -4.83
N VAL A 197 -13.06 2.63 -3.98
CA VAL A 197 -14.35 1.96 -3.75
C VAL A 197 -14.78 2.16 -2.31
N SER A 198 -16.00 2.64 -2.10
CA SER A 198 -16.64 2.69 -0.79
C SER A 198 -17.24 1.31 -0.45
N CYS A 199 -16.80 0.71 0.64
CA CYS A 199 -17.34 -0.58 1.11
C CYS A 199 -18.73 -0.48 1.72
N LYS A 200 -19.22 0.75 1.95
CA LYS A 200 -20.55 0.98 2.49
C LYS A 200 -21.65 0.72 1.45
N ASP A 201 -21.44 1.21 0.23
CA ASP A 201 -22.45 1.26 -0.84
C ASP A 201 -21.90 0.87 -2.22
N TRP A 202 -20.67 0.43 -2.30
CA TRP A 202 -19.93 0.07 -3.51
C TRP A 202 -19.83 1.21 -4.54
N ARG A 203 -19.93 2.45 -4.08
CA ARG A 203 -19.73 3.62 -4.93
C ARG A 203 -18.26 3.72 -5.33
N VAL A 204 -18.05 4.09 -6.58
CA VAL A 204 -16.72 4.14 -7.21
C VAL A 204 -16.36 5.56 -7.58
N GLU A 205 -15.10 5.90 -7.37
CA GLU A 205 -14.45 7.12 -7.83
C GLU A 205 -13.15 6.75 -8.54
N GLU A 206 -12.83 7.42 -9.63
CA GLU A 206 -11.59 7.21 -10.38
C GLU A 206 -10.65 8.40 -10.26
N VAL A 207 -9.37 8.12 -10.07
CA VAL A 207 -8.30 9.12 -10.07
C VAL A 207 -7.26 8.73 -11.09
N GLU A 208 -7.04 9.57 -12.10
CA GLU A 208 -5.95 9.41 -13.07
C GLU A 208 -4.61 9.70 -12.38
N ILE A 209 -3.64 8.82 -12.59
CA ILE A 209 -2.32 8.96 -11.99
C ILE A 209 -1.33 9.51 -13.03
N ALA A 210 -0.80 10.68 -12.73
CA ALA A 210 0.30 11.25 -13.50
C ALA A 210 1.63 10.67 -13.03
N TYR A 211 2.39 10.08 -13.94
CA TYR A 211 3.76 9.65 -13.65
C TYR A 211 4.68 10.87 -13.56
N PRO A 212 5.58 10.93 -12.58
CA PRO A 212 6.61 11.96 -12.52
C PRO A 212 7.60 11.81 -13.68
N GLU A 213 8.24 12.91 -14.08
CA GLU A 213 9.15 12.94 -15.23
C GLU A 213 10.30 11.93 -15.12
N GLU A 214 10.78 11.72 -13.90
CA GLU A 214 11.86 10.77 -13.61
C GLU A 214 11.45 9.33 -13.93
N LEU A 215 10.16 9.01 -13.81
CA LEU A 215 9.61 7.69 -14.10
C LEU A 215 9.04 7.56 -15.51
N LYS A 216 9.07 8.60 -16.33
CA LYS A 216 8.58 8.56 -17.72
C LYS A 216 9.60 8.03 -18.72
N LYS A 217 10.88 8.09 -18.40
CA LYS A 217 11.97 7.84 -19.35
C LYS A 217 12.30 6.38 -19.64
N PRO A 218 12.32 5.46 -18.70
CA PRO A 218 12.61 4.07 -19.04
C PRO A 218 11.36 3.41 -19.60
N GLU A 219 11.46 2.85 -20.80
CA GLU A 219 10.36 2.11 -21.43
C GLU A 219 9.89 0.88 -20.61
N TRP A 220 10.54 0.61 -19.46
CA TRP A 220 10.30 -0.59 -18.66
C TRP A 220 10.64 -0.39 -17.19
N LEU A 221 9.89 0.36 -16.50
CA LEU A 221 9.99 0.40 -15.03
C LEU A 221 9.54 -0.92 -14.38
N GLY A 222 8.86 -1.78 -15.13
CA GLY A 222 8.31 -3.00 -14.57
C GLY A 222 7.54 -2.71 -13.29
N ASN A 223 7.84 -3.46 -12.24
CA ASN A 223 7.20 -3.28 -10.94
C ASN A 223 7.60 -2.00 -10.20
N LEU A 224 8.71 -1.35 -10.60
CA LEU A 224 9.15 -0.09 -10.01
C LEU A 224 8.23 1.08 -10.36
N GLY A 225 7.48 0.98 -11.44
CA GLY A 225 6.46 1.94 -11.86
C GLY A 225 5.06 1.64 -11.33
N LEU A 226 4.88 0.62 -10.48
CA LEU A 226 3.57 0.31 -9.93
C LEU A 226 3.13 1.35 -8.89
N VAL A 227 1.90 1.79 -9.02
CA VAL A 227 1.30 2.73 -8.08
C VAL A 227 0.95 1.99 -6.79
N GLN A 228 1.41 2.51 -5.69
CA GLN A 228 1.04 2.09 -4.34
C GLN A 228 0.15 3.19 -3.77
N ALA A 229 -1.12 2.90 -3.52
CA ALA A 229 -2.12 3.90 -3.20
C ALA A 229 -2.80 3.62 -1.86
N LEU A 230 -3.06 4.67 -1.09
CA LEU A 230 -3.73 4.67 0.20
C LEU A 230 -4.80 5.77 0.19
N PRO A 231 -6.10 5.44 0.26
CA PRO A 231 -7.13 6.43 0.51
C PRO A 231 -7.03 6.88 1.98
N HIS A 232 -7.22 8.16 2.24
CA HIS A 232 -7.20 8.71 3.59
C HIS A 232 -8.09 9.95 3.66
N GLY A 233 -9.31 9.79 4.13
CA GLY A 233 -10.35 10.82 4.12
C GLY A 233 -10.57 11.40 2.72
N GLN A 234 -10.40 12.71 2.57
CA GLN A 234 -10.53 13.41 1.29
C GLN A 234 -9.28 13.32 0.40
N LYS A 235 -8.27 12.56 0.80
CA LYS A 235 -7.00 12.45 0.07
C LYS A 235 -6.82 11.06 -0.50
N LEU A 236 -6.15 10.99 -1.65
CA LEU A 236 -5.49 9.80 -2.14
C LEU A 236 -3.98 10.01 -2.03
N ILE A 237 -3.33 9.23 -1.20
CA ILE A 237 -1.89 9.26 -1.01
C ILE A 237 -1.31 8.13 -1.84
N TYR A 238 -0.32 8.43 -2.69
CA TYR A 238 0.30 7.38 -3.48
C TYR A 238 1.80 7.61 -3.63
N ASN A 239 2.51 6.53 -3.88
CA ASN A 239 3.94 6.51 -4.13
C ASN A 239 4.31 5.43 -5.15
N PHE A 240 5.56 5.44 -5.58
CA PHE A 240 6.14 4.44 -6.47
C PHE A 240 7.33 3.76 -5.78
N PRO A 241 7.57 2.46 -6.00
CA PRO A 241 8.70 1.75 -5.40
C PRO A 241 10.06 2.36 -5.69
N ALA A 242 10.21 2.99 -6.85
CA ALA A 242 11.46 3.62 -7.27
C ALA A 242 11.68 5.04 -6.72
N SER A 243 10.76 5.58 -5.92
CA SER A 243 10.80 7.02 -5.59
C SER A 243 10.59 7.32 -4.11
N ALA A 244 11.41 8.21 -3.56
CA ALA A 244 11.23 8.79 -2.24
C ALA A 244 9.97 9.68 -2.16
N ASN A 245 9.44 10.11 -3.29
CA ASN A 245 8.32 11.03 -3.34
C ASN A 245 7.02 10.36 -2.91
N ILE A 246 6.24 11.12 -2.17
CA ILE A 246 4.86 10.84 -1.80
C ILE A 246 3.99 11.89 -2.49
N TYR A 247 3.00 11.43 -3.21
CA TYR A 247 2.03 12.25 -3.92
C TYR A 247 0.72 12.27 -3.16
N VAL A 248 0.19 13.44 -2.90
CA VAL A 248 -1.07 13.63 -2.17
C VAL A 248 -2.05 14.33 -3.08
N TYR A 249 -2.99 13.58 -3.61
CA TYR A 249 -4.08 14.08 -4.42
C TYR A 249 -5.27 14.43 -3.53
N ASP A 250 -5.70 15.67 -3.58
CA ASP A 250 -6.90 16.13 -2.91
C ASP A 250 -8.12 15.86 -3.81
N ARG A 251 -9.03 15.01 -3.34
CA ARG A 251 -10.20 14.53 -4.10
C ARG A 251 -11.25 15.62 -4.34
N LEU A 252 -11.24 16.69 -3.55
CA LEU A 252 -12.18 17.82 -3.72
C LEU A 252 -11.63 18.85 -4.72
N THR A 253 -10.38 19.25 -4.55
CA THR A 253 -9.76 20.28 -5.41
C THR A 253 -9.16 19.70 -6.68
N GLN A 254 -8.95 18.38 -6.74
CA GLN A 254 -8.26 17.65 -7.81
C GLN A 254 -6.81 18.10 -8.02
N GLU A 255 -6.19 18.65 -6.98
CA GLU A 255 -4.80 19.06 -6.99
C GLU A 255 -3.90 17.97 -6.38
N THR A 256 -2.71 17.79 -6.97
CA THR A 256 -1.68 16.92 -6.41
C THR A 256 -0.54 17.74 -5.84
N ARG A 257 -0.12 17.42 -4.61
CA ARG A 257 1.09 17.96 -3.98
C ARG A 257 2.10 16.84 -3.84
N THR A 258 3.37 17.18 -4.01
CA THR A 258 4.48 16.23 -3.89
C THR A 258 5.32 16.55 -2.66
N TYR A 259 5.62 15.54 -1.87
CA TYR A 259 6.50 15.61 -0.70
C TYR A 259 7.62 14.61 -0.88
N THR A 260 8.87 15.05 -0.75
CA THR A 260 10.03 14.15 -0.80
C THR A 260 10.42 13.77 0.62
N ILE A 261 10.38 12.48 0.93
CA ILE A 261 10.80 11.91 2.20
C ILE A 261 12.09 11.13 1.94
N GLU A 262 13.21 11.83 2.04
CA GLU A 262 14.52 11.25 1.82
C GLU A 262 14.88 10.29 2.97
N SER A 263 15.49 9.17 2.61
CA SER A 263 16.09 8.21 3.53
C SER A 263 17.59 8.46 3.60
N GLU A 264 18.20 8.29 4.77
CA GLU A 264 19.67 8.34 4.91
C GLU A 264 20.39 7.17 4.23
N TYR A 265 19.64 6.13 3.90
CA TYR A 265 20.17 4.87 3.40
C TYR A 265 19.90 4.62 1.92
N MET A 266 19.14 5.51 1.27
CA MET A 266 18.67 5.27 -0.08
C MET A 266 18.71 6.53 -0.95
N GLU A 267 18.99 6.33 -2.22
CA GLU A 267 18.83 7.38 -3.21
C GLU A 267 17.36 7.81 -3.35
N PRO A 268 17.09 9.10 -3.62
CA PRO A 268 15.72 9.59 -3.83
C PRO A 268 14.99 8.91 -5.00
N PHE A 269 15.76 8.45 -5.99
CA PHE A 269 15.26 7.65 -7.12
C PHE A 269 16.13 6.43 -7.33
N SER A 270 15.52 5.27 -7.24
CA SER A 270 16.17 3.98 -7.43
C SER A 270 15.87 3.44 -8.83
N LEU A 271 16.42 4.09 -9.86
CA LEU A 271 16.24 3.68 -11.24
C LEU A 271 17.36 2.73 -11.67
N PRO A 272 17.06 1.74 -12.51
CA PRO A 272 18.07 0.86 -13.10
C PRO A 272 19.05 1.66 -13.98
N GLU A 273 20.30 1.21 -14.02
CA GLU A 273 21.35 1.87 -14.80
C GLU A 273 21.33 1.48 -16.29
N GLN A 274 20.67 0.39 -16.64
CA GLN A 274 20.66 -0.17 -17.99
C GLN A 274 19.25 -0.22 -18.58
N ASP A 275 19.19 -0.04 -19.88
CA ASP A 275 17.98 -0.30 -20.66
C ASP A 275 17.67 -1.81 -20.65
N MET A 276 16.55 -2.15 -20.04
CA MET A 276 16.07 -3.53 -19.91
C MET A 276 15.02 -3.91 -20.95
N SER A 277 14.85 -3.12 -21.99
CA SER A 277 13.84 -3.34 -23.03
C SER A 277 13.92 -4.72 -23.74
N GLY A 278 15.02 -5.44 -23.55
CA GLY A 278 15.22 -6.80 -24.06
C GLY A 278 15.07 -7.92 -23.01
N VAL A 279 14.78 -7.59 -21.76
CA VAL A 279 14.60 -8.61 -20.72
C VAL A 279 13.12 -8.99 -20.65
N GLU A 280 12.75 -10.00 -21.43
CA GLU A 280 11.45 -10.64 -21.30
C GLU A 280 11.30 -11.17 -19.87
N SER A 281 10.32 -10.64 -19.14
CA SER A 281 9.66 -11.17 -17.95
C SER A 281 10.50 -12.01 -16.94
N GLY A 282 11.76 -12.18 -17.18
CA GLY A 282 12.68 -12.80 -16.26
C GLY A 282 12.97 -11.84 -15.11
N MET A 283 13.02 -12.34 -13.92
CA MET A 283 13.59 -11.71 -12.75
C MET A 283 15.07 -11.36 -12.98
N GLY A 284 15.33 -10.53 -13.99
CA GLY A 284 16.67 -10.02 -14.22
C GLY A 284 17.06 -9.12 -13.05
N ASP A 285 18.18 -9.40 -12.50
CA ASP A 285 18.84 -8.83 -11.30
C ASP A 285 18.94 -7.28 -11.24
N THR A 286 18.49 -6.61 -12.24
CA THR A 286 18.97 -5.28 -12.61
C THR A 286 18.26 -4.09 -11.94
N GLY A 287 17.11 -4.27 -11.35
CA GLY A 287 16.46 -3.25 -10.50
C GLY A 287 16.41 -3.69 -9.04
N LEU A 288 16.74 -4.94 -8.79
CA LEU A 288 16.57 -5.56 -7.48
C LEU A 288 17.73 -5.27 -6.52
N ASN A 289 18.87 -4.82 -7.02
CA ASN A 289 19.99 -4.37 -6.20
C ASN A 289 19.84 -2.93 -5.71
N LYS A 290 18.94 -2.16 -6.29
CA LYS A 290 18.63 -0.79 -5.84
C LYS A 290 17.68 -0.79 -4.65
N GLY A 291 17.64 0.31 -3.92
CA GLY A 291 16.71 0.48 -2.81
C GLY A 291 15.25 0.59 -3.30
N LEU A 292 14.30 0.21 -2.46
CA LEU A 292 12.87 0.23 -2.78
C LEU A 292 12.06 0.89 -1.67
N TYR A 293 11.12 1.72 -2.07
CA TYR A 293 10.14 2.33 -1.18
C TYR A 293 8.86 1.51 -1.20
N MET A 294 8.49 0.98 -0.03
CA MET A 294 7.30 0.15 0.12
C MET A 294 6.03 1.01 0.26
N PRO A 295 4.84 0.40 0.19
CA PRO A 295 3.59 1.13 0.36
C PRO A 295 3.52 1.86 1.70
N ILE A 296 2.99 3.07 1.64
CA ILE A 296 2.68 3.87 2.83
C ILE A 296 1.54 3.24 3.62
N ARG A 297 1.63 3.27 4.95
CA ARG A 297 0.61 2.82 5.91
C ARG A 297 0.20 3.98 6.79
N TYR A 298 -1.06 4.04 7.15
CA TYR A 298 -1.53 4.99 8.14
C TYR A 298 -1.79 4.31 9.47
N ASP A 299 -1.19 4.87 10.50
CA ASP A 299 -1.40 4.51 11.89
C ASP A 299 -2.48 5.41 12.46
N VAL A 300 -3.68 4.88 12.58
CA VAL A 300 -4.85 5.61 13.11
C VAL A 300 -4.65 5.99 14.58
N LEU A 301 -3.96 5.15 15.35
CA LEU A 301 -3.76 5.35 16.79
C LEU A 301 -2.84 6.55 17.07
N HIS A 302 -1.74 6.66 16.31
CA HIS A 302 -0.73 7.70 16.54
C HIS A 302 -0.78 8.82 15.51
N LYS A 303 -1.75 8.79 14.59
CA LYS A 303 -1.94 9.77 13.53
C LYS A 303 -0.64 10.04 12.77
N ALA A 304 0.01 8.98 12.33
CA ALA A 304 1.28 9.03 11.61
C ALA A 304 1.24 8.10 10.40
N PHE A 305 2.03 8.43 9.39
CA PHE A 305 2.29 7.50 8.29
C PHE A 305 3.57 6.74 8.55
N TRP A 306 3.63 5.52 8.06
CA TRP A 306 4.78 4.64 8.14
C TRP A 306 5.10 4.09 6.76
N ARG A 307 6.38 4.04 6.42
CA ARG A 307 6.85 3.50 5.15
C ARG A 307 8.12 2.69 5.37
N ILE A 308 8.10 1.42 5.01
CA ILE A 308 9.29 0.58 4.99
C ILE A 308 10.10 0.92 3.74
N GLN A 309 11.43 0.92 3.88
CA GLN A 309 12.39 1.00 2.80
C GLN A 309 13.25 -0.26 2.81
N ALA A 310 13.39 -0.89 1.65
CA ALA A 310 14.34 -1.96 1.43
C ALA A 310 15.66 -1.37 0.95
N LYS A 311 16.73 -1.50 1.72
CA LYS A 311 18.05 -0.95 1.37
C LYS A 311 18.61 -1.61 0.10
N PRO A 312 19.50 -0.94 -0.65
CA PRO A 312 20.23 -1.56 -1.75
C PRO A 312 20.95 -2.83 -1.28
N SER A 313 20.97 -3.88 -2.11
CA SER A 313 21.66 -5.12 -1.81
C SER A 313 22.24 -5.77 -3.07
N GLU A 314 23.49 -6.17 -3.02
CA GLU A 314 24.12 -6.96 -4.10
C GLU A 314 23.68 -8.43 -4.09
N ARG A 315 23.03 -8.88 -3.01
CA ARG A 315 22.65 -10.28 -2.79
C ARG A 315 21.23 -10.63 -3.23
N GLY A 316 20.53 -9.68 -3.83
CA GLY A 316 19.16 -9.88 -4.28
C GLY A 316 18.08 -9.42 -3.30
N ILE A 317 16.83 -9.64 -3.65
CA ILE A 317 15.66 -9.04 -2.97
C ILE A 317 15.40 -9.63 -1.58
N PHE A 318 15.76 -10.88 -1.35
CA PHE A 318 15.46 -11.59 -0.10
C PHE A 318 16.53 -11.42 0.98
N GLU A 319 17.69 -10.85 0.62
CA GLU A 319 18.78 -10.61 1.54
C GLU A 319 19.04 -9.11 1.73
N ARG A 320 17.99 -8.35 2.04
CA ARG A 320 18.06 -6.91 2.24
C ARG A 320 17.91 -6.53 3.69
N ASP A 321 18.59 -5.48 4.06
CA ASP A 321 18.28 -4.76 5.27
C ASP A 321 17.12 -3.80 5.01
N PHE A 322 16.33 -3.56 6.04
CA PHE A 322 15.16 -2.68 5.97
C PHE A 322 15.31 -1.55 6.98
N THR A 323 14.73 -0.42 6.61
CA THR A 323 14.43 0.69 7.52
C THR A 323 12.96 0.98 7.49
N VAL A 324 12.48 1.71 8.47
CA VAL A 324 11.12 2.21 8.49
C VAL A 324 11.13 3.70 8.83
N SER A 325 10.47 4.50 8.01
CA SER A 325 10.25 5.92 8.26
C SER A 325 8.91 6.14 8.94
N ARG A 326 8.93 6.90 10.05
CA ARG A 326 7.74 7.51 10.64
C ARG A 326 7.56 8.91 10.10
N ILE A 327 6.39 9.22 9.57
CA ILE A 327 6.10 10.44 8.81
C ILE A 327 4.87 11.09 9.44
N SER A 328 4.95 12.40 9.66
CA SER A 328 3.84 13.16 10.25
C SER A 328 2.66 13.33 9.27
N PRO A 329 1.47 13.74 9.75
CA PRO A 329 0.31 14.00 8.89
C PRO A 329 0.51 15.13 7.88
N ASP A 330 1.47 16.01 8.10
CA ASP A 330 1.89 17.07 7.18
C ASP A 330 3.08 16.66 6.29
N PHE A 331 3.36 15.36 6.22
CA PHE A 331 4.39 14.73 5.38
C PHE A 331 5.82 15.20 5.67
N LYS A 332 6.18 15.29 6.94
CA LYS A 332 7.56 15.49 7.40
C LYS A 332 8.10 14.22 8.03
N LEU A 333 9.35 13.90 7.78
CA LEU A 333 10.02 12.79 8.45
C LEU A 333 10.17 13.09 9.95
N ILE A 334 9.56 12.25 10.78
CA ILE A 334 9.71 12.30 12.25
C ILE A 334 10.96 11.53 12.68
N GLY A 335 11.20 10.38 12.07
CA GLY A 335 12.36 9.55 12.33
C GLY A 335 12.45 8.38 11.35
N GLU A 336 13.64 7.81 11.26
CA GLU A 336 13.94 6.62 10.48
C GLU A 336 14.64 5.61 11.39
N TYR A 337 14.18 4.37 11.36
CA TYR A 337 14.60 3.32 12.29
C TYR A 337 15.02 2.08 11.52
N ASP A 338 16.16 1.50 11.89
CA ASP A 338 16.58 0.22 11.36
C ASP A 338 15.65 -0.89 11.87
N ILE A 339 15.27 -1.81 10.97
CA ILE A 339 14.69 -3.09 11.33
C ILE A 339 15.86 -4.08 11.37
N PRO A 340 16.37 -4.44 12.57
CA PRO A 340 17.57 -5.23 12.67
C PRO A 340 17.35 -6.67 12.22
N ASP A 341 18.42 -7.26 11.70
CA ASP A 341 18.55 -8.71 11.41
C ASP A 341 17.49 -9.31 10.48
N ALA A 342 16.97 -8.53 9.51
CA ALA A 342 16.18 -9.10 8.42
C ALA A 342 16.91 -10.26 7.69
N LYS A 343 18.24 -10.33 7.81
CA LYS A 343 19.08 -11.43 7.30
C LYS A 343 19.05 -12.71 8.12
N LYS A 344 18.88 -12.60 9.45
CA LYS A 344 18.91 -13.76 10.35
C LYS A 344 17.52 -14.17 10.80
N LYS A 345 16.63 -13.20 10.94
CA LYS A 345 15.23 -13.42 11.30
C LYS A 345 14.41 -12.70 10.23
N SER A 346 13.90 -13.43 9.26
CA SER A 346 13.11 -12.84 8.18
C SER A 346 11.93 -12.06 8.76
N VAL A 347 12.06 -10.74 8.83
CA VAL A 347 10.96 -9.87 9.24
C VAL A 347 10.10 -9.59 8.01
N SER A 348 8.78 -9.64 8.15
CA SER A 348 7.87 -9.26 7.09
C SER A 348 8.01 -7.77 6.79
N CYS A 349 8.49 -7.43 5.59
CA CYS A 349 8.48 -6.06 5.10
C CYS A 349 7.11 -5.64 4.53
N PHE A 350 6.10 -6.49 4.61
CA PHE A 350 4.78 -6.26 4.02
C PHE A 350 3.71 -5.90 5.05
N SER A 351 3.94 -6.24 6.30
CA SER A 351 2.98 -6.01 7.38
C SER A 351 3.60 -5.11 8.43
N ILE A 352 2.94 -4.01 8.70
CA ILE A 352 3.18 -3.16 9.87
C ILE A 352 1.92 -3.23 10.70
N LEU A 353 2.05 -3.61 11.96
CA LEU A 353 0.94 -3.67 12.91
C LEU A 353 1.12 -2.58 13.96
N PHE A 354 0.03 -2.02 14.37
CA PHE A 354 -0.01 -0.93 15.33
C PHE A 354 -0.78 -1.35 16.58
N THR A 355 -0.20 -1.07 17.74
CA THR A 355 -0.85 -1.13 19.04
C THR A 355 -0.75 0.24 19.71
N GLU A 356 -1.36 0.43 20.87
CA GLU A 356 -1.39 1.71 21.58
C GLU A 356 0.01 2.27 21.87
N ASP A 357 1.00 1.41 22.10
CA ASP A 357 2.34 1.81 22.51
C ASP A 357 3.48 1.25 21.61
N THR A 358 3.14 0.47 20.57
CA THR A 358 4.14 -0.28 19.83
C THR A 358 3.79 -0.42 18.35
N VAL A 359 4.81 -0.35 17.50
CA VAL A 359 4.73 -0.78 16.10
C VAL A 359 5.40 -2.15 15.98
N LEU A 360 4.70 -3.13 15.41
CA LEU A 360 5.12 -4.51 15.34
C LEU A 360 5.33 -4.95 13.88
N PHE A 361 6.37 -5.72 13.67
CA PHE A 361 6.73 -6.33 12.40
C PHE A 361 6.78 -7.85 12.59
N PRO A 362 5.90 -8.63 11.94
CA PRO A 362 5.89 -10.07 12.10
C PRO A 362 7.19 -10.70 11.61
N TYR A 363 7.73 -11.66 12.38
CA TYR A 363 8.78 -12.53 11.85
C TYR A 363 8.18 -13.54 10.87
N MET A 364 8.91 -13.83 9.81
CA MET A 364 8.58 -14.87 8.82
C MET A 364 9.56 -16.03 8.97
N GLY A 365 9.05 -17.27 8.97
CA GLY A 365 9.84 -18.49 9.00
C GLY A 365 9.81 -19.25 10.32
N GLY A 366 9.61 -20.55 10.22
CA GLY A 366 9.35 -21.46 11.35
C GLY A 366 10.51 -21.66 12.33
N GLU A 367 11.75 -21.28 11.98
CA GLU A 367 12.91 -21.45 12.88
C GLU A 367 12.88 -20.52 14.10
N TYR A 368 12.11 -19.43 14.03
CA TYR A 368 12.06 -18.40 15.07
C TYR A 368 10.72 -18.32 15.80
N ILE A 369 9.75 -19.05 15.29
CA ILE A 369 8.42 -19.13 15.86
C ILE A 369 8.32 -20.56 16.38
N GLY A 370 8.36 -20.75 17.68
CA GLY A 370 8.06 -22.07 18.25
C GLY A 370 6.72 -22.56 17.68
N GLU A 371 6.50 -23.86 17.62
CA GLU A 371 5.31 -24.46 16.99
C GLU A 371 3.97 -23.83 17.41
N ASN A 372 3.97 -23.11 18.54
CA ASN A 372 2.79 -22.51 19.17
C ASN A 372 2.94 -21.01 19.47
N ASN A 373 3.77 -20.28 18.75
CA ASN A 373 4.00 -18.86 19.01
C ASN A 373 4.06 -18.05 17.72
N MET A 374 3.45 -16.88 17.72
CA MET A 374 3.73 -15.82 16.76
C MET A 374 4.69 -14.82 17.38
N ALA A 375 5.79 -14.53 16.71
CA ALA A 375 6.79 -13.60 17.18
C ALA A 375 6.87 -12.35 16.31
N PHE A 376 7.19 -11.23 16.96
CA PHE A 376 7.26 -9.92 16.32
C PHE A 376 8.50 -9.17 16.79
N TYR A 377 9.11 -8.44 15.90
CA TYR A 377 9.98 -7.33 16.22
C TYR A 377 9.15 -6.09 16.49
N GLY A 378 9.44 -5.33 17.54
CA GLY A 378 8.69 -4.16 17.93
C GLY A 378 9.55 -2.91 18.10
N LEU A 379 8.93 -1.76 17.86
CA LEU A 379 9.42 -0.42 18.20
C LEU A 379 8.42 0.23 19.15
N LYS A 380 8.86 0.62 20.34
CA LYS A 380 8.02 1.30 21.32
C LYS A 380 7.91 2.78 20.96
N LEU A 381 6.69 3.31 20.93
CA LEU A 381 6.37 4.67 20.50
C LEU A 381 6.49 5.73 21.59
#